data_ecd59831cb31891b2db4512b6b94bfbf
#
_entry.id   ecd59831cb31891b2db4512b6b94bfbf
#
_cell.length_a   1.000
_cell.length_b   1.000
_cell.length_c   1.000
_cell.angle_alpha   90.00
_cell.angle_beta   90.00
_cell.angle_gamma   90.00
#
_symmetry.space_group_name_H-M   'P 1'
#
loop_
_entity.id
_entity.type
_entity.pdbx_description
1 polymer ?
#
loop_
_entity_poly.entity_id
_entity_poly.type
_entity_poly.pdbx_seq_one_letter_code
_entity_poly.pdbx_strand_id
1 'polypeptide(L)'
;GTGHGVGYLLNIHEGPINFRWKEGERPASALEENMVITDEPGIYIEGSHGIRLENELLVRKTVKNEYGQFMNFEILTYVPIDLDAILPEKMSTEEKEMLNHYHKQVYEKVSPYLSEEERIWLKEYTRAVK
;
A
#
# COMPACT_ATOMS: atom_id res chain seq x y z
N GLY A 1 -13.90 4.32 -5.64
CA GLY A 1 -12.56 4.82 -5.31
C GLY A 1 -11.69 3.70 -4.80
N THR A 2 -10.42 3.88 -4.91
CA THR A 2 -9.38 2.93 -4.46
C THR A 2 -8.38 3.61 -3.52
N GLY A 3 -8.73 4.79 -3.02
CA GLY A 3 -7.95 5.51 -2.03
C GLY A 3 -8.47 6.92 -1.79
N HIS A 4 -8.10 7.48 -0.64
CA HIS A 4 -8.54 8.79 -0.16
C HIS A 4 -7.45 9.42 0.72
N GLY A 5 -7.54 10.73 0.96
CA GLY A 5 -6.72 11.39 1.96
C GLY A 5 -7.04 10.89 3.36
N VAL A 6 -6.04 10.88 4.24
CA VAL A 6 -6.18 10.42 5.63
C VAL A 6 -6.24 11.62 6.56
N GLY A 7 -7.35 11.75 7.29
CA GLY A 7 -7.59 12.83 8.23
C GLY A 7 -6.85 12.66 9.55
N TYR A 8 -6.46 13.79 10.12
CA TYR A 8 -5.76 13.83 11.39
C TYR A 8 -6.67 13.57 12.59
N LEU A 9 -7.90 14.06 12.53
CA LEU A 9 -8.82 14.03 13.66
C LEU A 9 -10.23 13.63 13.23
N LEU A 10 -10.78 12.59 13.83
CA LEU A 10 -12.17 12.13 13.72
C LEU A 10 -12.67 11.69 12.34
N ASN A 11 -12.01 12.05 11.24
CA ASN A 11 -12.45 11.70 9.92
C ASN A 11 -11.32 11.09 9.11
N ILE A 12 -11.28 9.77 9.06
CA ILE A 12 -10.27 9.04 8.30
C ILE A 12 -10.37 9.31 6.80
N HIS A 13 -11.58 9.52 6.27
CA HIS A 13 -11.79 9.86 4.87
C HIS A 13 -11.73 11.39 4.69
N GLU A 14 -10.56 11.91 4.45
CA GLU A 14 -10.34 13.34 4.26
C GLU A 14 -10.10 13.69 2.79
N GLY A 15 -10.97 14.58 2.27
CA GLY A 15 -10.80 15.15 0.95
C GLY A 15 -9.76 16.30 0.94
N PRO A 16 -9.43 16.84 -0.25
CA PRO A 16 -10.06 16.56 -1.55
C PRO A 16 -9.38 15.45 -2.36
N ILE A 17 -8.22 14.94 -1.92
CA ILE A 17 -7.44 13.95 -2.65
C ILE A 17 -8.09 12.57 -2.65
N ASN A 18 -7.91 11.83 -3.75
CA ASN A 18 -8.39 10.47 -3.88
C ASN A 18 -7.66 9.72 -5.00
N PHE A 19 -7.65 8.38 -4.93
CA PHE A 19 -7.33 7.50 -6.04
C PHE A 19 -8.60 6.99 -6.70
N ARG A 20 -8.65 7.09 -8.02
CA ARG A 20 -9.75 6.59 -8.84
C ARG A 20 -9.24 6.11 -10.18
N TRP A 21 -9.79 5.02 -10.66
CA TRP A 21 -9.51 4.53 -12.01
C TRP A 21 -10.50 5.09 -13.06
N LYS A 22 -11.58 5.72 -12.61
CA LYS A 22 -12.53 6.44 -13.48
C LYS A 22 -12.51 7.92 -13.14
N GLU A 23 -12.55 8.76 -14.15
CA GLU A 23 -12.83 10.18 -13.97
C GLU A 23 -14.19 10.36 -13.28
N GLY A 24 -14.22 11.18 -12.27
CA GLY A 24 -15.42 11.54 -11.54
C GLY A 24 -15.91 12.93 -11.94
N GLU A 25 -17.12 13.29 -11.50
CA GLU A 25 -17.70 14.62 -11.70
C GLU A 25 -16.94 15.74 -10.99
N ARG A 26 -16.12 15.40 -9.99
CA ARG A 26 -15.28 16.36 -9.26
C ARG A 26 -13.86 16.34 -9.83
N PRO A 27 -13.25 17.52 -10.07
CA PRO A 27 -11.88 17.57 -10.50
C PRO A 27 -11.00 16.87 -9.47
N ALA A 28 -10.04 16.07 -9.95
CA ALA A 28 -9.04 15.47 -9.11
C ALA A 28 -8.13 16.57 -8.56
N SER A 29 -7.87 16.55 -7.27
CA SER A 29 -6.84 17.40 -6.67
C SER A 29 -5.47 16.81 -6.97
N ALA A 30 -4.52 17.68 -7.31
CA ALA A 30 -3.14 17.26 -7.48
C ALA A 30 -2.56 16.79 -6.13
N LEU A 31 -1.78 15.72 -6.18
CA LEU A 31 -1.02 15.28 -5.02
C LEU A 31 0.15 16.24 -4.77
N GLU A 32 0.38 16.58 -3.51
CA GLU A 32 1.48 17.42 -3.06
C GLU A 32 2.37 16.65 -2.09
N GLU A 33 3.62 17.09 -1.96
CA GLU A 33 4.57 16.49 -1.03
C GLU A 33 4.04 16.47 0.40
N ASN A 34 4.27 15.38 1.11
CA ASN A 34 3.83 15.11 2.48
C ASN A 34 2.31 14.88 2.66
N MET A 35 1.55 14.80 1.59
CA MET A 35 0.18 14.29 1.69
C MET A 35 0.19 12.80 2.01
N VAL A 36 -0.70 12.36 2.90
CA VAL A 36 -0.96 10.95 3.20
C VAL A 36 -2.23 10.52 2.48
N ILE A 37 -2.15 9.39 1.80
CA ILE A 37 -3.26 8.85 1.03
C ILE A 37 -3.29 7.32 1.19
N THR A 38 -4.49 6.73 1.24
CA THR A 38 -4.63 5.28 1.15
C THR A 38 -4.52 4.80 -0.29
N ASP A 39 -4.01 3.59 -0.48
CA ASP A 39 -4.13 2.81 -1.71
C ASP A 39 -4.79 1.48 -1.32
N GLU A 40 -6.08 1.36 -1.65
CA GLU A 40 -6.98 0.32 -1.13
C GLU A 40 -7.85 -0.32 -2.21
N PRO A 41 -7.26 -0.83 -3.30
CA PRO A 41 -8.03 -1.56 -4.29
C PRO A 41 -8.70 -2.79 -3.68
N GLY A 42 -9.94 -3.06 -4.12
CA GLY A 42 -10.71 -4.18 -3.61
C GLY A 42 -11.69 -4.74 -4.63
N ILE A 43 -12.02 -6.01 -4.45
CA ILE A 43 -13.04 -6.72 -5.20
C ILE A 43 -14.10 -7.19 -4.21
N TYR A 44 -15.37 -6.93 -4.53
CA TYR A 44 -16.50 -7.27 -3.67
C TYR A 44 -17.56 -7.97 -4.52
N ILE A 45 -17.89 -9.23 -4.17
CA ILE A 45 -18.85 -10.05 -4.88
C ILE A 45 -20.03 -10.31 -3.96
N GLU A 46 -21.20 -9.76 -4.32
CA GLU A 46 -22.42 -9.86 -3.52
C GLU A 46 -22.79 -11.32 -3.24
N GLY A 47 -23.09 -11.61 -1.97
CA GLY A 47 -23.44 -12.94 -1.50
C GLY A 47 -22.28 -13.95 -1.47
N SER A 48 -21.04 -13.51 -1.74
CA SER A 48 -19.87 -14.38 -1.75
C SER A 48 -18.76 -13.85 -0.84
N HIS A 49 -17.93 -12.92 -1.31
CA HIS A 49 -16.77 -12.44 -0.55
C HIS A 49 -16.33 -11.05 -0.98
N GLY A 50 -15.49 -10.43 -0.15
CA GLY A 50 -14.74 -9.24 -0.49
C GLY A 50 -13.27 -9.39 -0.10
N ILE A 51 -12.40 -8.85 -0.92
CA ILE A 51 -10.96 -8.78 -0.65
C ILE A 51 -10.49 -7.36 -0.90
N ARG A 52 -9.79 -6.77 0.05
CA ARG A 52 -9.10 -5.48 -0.08
C ARG A 52 -7.65 -5.64 0.33
N LEU A 53 -6.76 -5.06 -0.45
CA LEU A 53 -5.36 -4.91 -0.12
C LEU A 53 -5.10 -3.42 0.06
N GLU A 54 -4.53 -3.03 1.21
CA GLU A 54 -4.44 -1.62 1.57
C GLU A 54 -3.11 -1.26 2.22
N ASN A 55 -2.54 -0.16 1.75
CA ASN A 55 -1.45 0.54 2.41
C ASN A 55 -1.75 2.03 2.52
N GLU A 56 -1.23 2.67 3.55
CA GLU A 56 -1.08 4.12 3.60
C GLU A 56 0.24 4.54 2.96
N LEU A 57 0.17 5.59 2.18
CA LEU A 57 1.27 6.10 1.37
C LEU A 57 1.53 7.57 1.69
N LEU A 58 2.80 7.93 1.79
CA LEU A 58 3.26 9.30 1.90
C LEU A 58 3.80 9.77 0.56
N VAL A 59 3.29 10.89 0.06
CA VAL A 59 3.76 11.50 -1.20
C VAL A 59 5.12 12.15 -0.99
N ARG A 60 6.10 11.77 -1.82
CA ARG A 60 7.47 12.30 -1.78
C ARG A 60 7.90 12.87 -3.13
N LYS A 61 8.54 14.01 -3.11
CA LYS A 61 9.25 14.51 -4.31
C LYS A 61 10.49 13.68 -4.58
N THR A 62 10.75 13.45 -5.85
CA THR A 62 11.95 12.78 -6.35
C THR A 62 12.71 13.66 -7.35
N VAL A 63 12.99 13.15 -8.54
CA VAL A 63 13.74 13.88 -9.57
C VAL A 63 12.94 15.07 -10.08
N LYS A 64 13.64 16.19 -10.27
CA LYS A 64 13.14 17.34 -11.03
C LYS A 64 13.98 17.49 -12.30
N ASN A 65 13.31 17.56 -13.43
CA ASN A 65 13.95 17.76 -14.73
C ASN A 65 13.14 18.71 -15.63
N GLU A 66 13.44 18.78 -16.90
CA GLU A 66 12.76 19.64 -17.89
C GLU A 66 11.27 19.32 -18.09
N TYR A 67 10.84 18.08 -17.78
CA TYR A 67 9.43 17.66 -17.86
C TYR A 67 8.63 17.98 -16.59
N GLY A 68 9.29 18.34 -15.48
CA GLY A 68 8.62 18.73 -14.25
C GLY A 68 9.20 18.08 -13.00
N GLN A 69 8.42 18.19 -11.91
CA GLN A 69 8.71 17.55 -10.63
C GLN A 69 8.04 16.17 -10.60
N PHE A 70 8.85 15.11 -10.56
CA PHE A 70 8.35 13.75 -10.35
C PHE A 70 8.17 13.47 -8.86
N MET A 71 7.24 12.56 -8.57
CA MET A 71 6.93 12.11 -7.22
C MET A 71 6.87 10.60 -7.17
N ASN A 72 7.04 10.05 -5.97
CA ASN A 72 6.79 8.65 -5.66
C ASN A 72 6.03 8.54 -4.33
N PHE A 73 5.77 7.31 -3.93
CA PHE A 73 5.11 7.00 -2.67
C PHE A 73 6.06 6.25 -1.74
N GLU A 74 6.10 6.68 -0.50
CA GLU A 74 6.71 5.97 0.61
C GLU A 74 5.62 5.24 1.39
N ILE A 75 5.78 3.93 1.60
CA ILE A 75 4.81 3.14 2.37
C ILE A 75 4.95 3.48 3.85
N LEU A 76 3.82 3.72 4.52
CA LEU A 76 3.75 4.02 5.95
C LEU A 76 3.30 2.82 6.79
N THR A 77 2.53 1.90 6.21
CA THR A 77 1.99 0.72 6.90
C THR A 77 2.85 -0.51 6.64
N TYR A 78 3.25 -1.20 7.69
CA TYR A 78 4.11 -2.37 7.63
C TYR A 78 3.43 -3.58 8.26
N VAL A 79 2.51 -4.20 7.51
CA VAL A 79 1.78 -5.41 7.90
C VAL A 79 2.03 -6.48 6.84
N PRO A 80 2.33 -7.74 7.20
CA PRO A 80 2.46 -8.81 6.21
C PRO A 80 1.18 -8.96 5.38
N ILE A 81 1.35 -9.08 4.07
CA ILE A 81 0.26 -9.51 3.20
C ILE A 81 0.07 -11.01 3.38
N ASP A 82 -1.17 -11.44 3.57
CA ASP A 82 -1.49 -12.85 3.77
C ASP A 82 -1.15 -13.68 2.53
N LEU A 83 -0.09 -14.47 2.62
CA LEU A 83 0.39 -15.30 1.52
C LEU A 83 -0.52 -16.50 1.23
N ASP A 84 -1.39 -16.90 2.16
CA ASP A 84 -2.33 -18.00 1.95
C ASP A 84 -3.50 -17.57 1.03
N ALA A 85 -3.69 -16.24 0.87
CA ALA A 85 -4.66 -15.67 -0.06
C ALA A 85 -4.09 -15.40 -1.47
N ILE A 86 -2.83 -15.74 -1.73
CA ILE A 86 -2.12 -15.45 -2.98
C ILE A 86 -1.91 -16.74 -3.79
N LEU A 87 -2.01 -16.60 -5.11
CA LEU A 87 -1.69 -17.65 -6.09
C LEU A 87 -0.38 -17.28 -6.80
N PRO A 88 0.78 -17.71 -6.29
CA PRO A 88 2.09 -17.31 -6.83
C PRO A 88 2.27 -17.66 -8.31
N GLU A 89 1.66 -18.75 -8.76
CA GLU A 89 1.71 -19.20 -10.16
C GLU A 89 0.95 -18.28 -11.13
N LYS A 90 0.13 -17.35 -10.59
CA LYS A 90 -0.57 -16.31 -11.36
C LYS A 90 0.16 -14.96 -11.38
N MET A 91 1.19 -14.82 -10.55
CA MET A 91 1.97 -13.59 -10.44
C MET A 91 3.10 -13.55 -11.47
N SER A 92 3.34 -12.38 -12.03
CA SER A 92 4.55 -12.11 -12.82
C SER A 92 5.79 -12.10 -11.92
N THR A 93 6.96 -12.15 -12.51
CA THR A 93 8.24 -12.04 -11.79
C THR A 93 8.33 -10.70 -11.05
N GLU A 94 7.94 -9.61 -11.69
CA GLU A 94 7.98 -8.27 -11.14
C GLU A 94 7.04 -8.13 -9.92
N GLU A 95 5.83 -8.71 -9.99
CA GLU A 95 4.88 -8.69 -8.86
C GLU A 95 5.42 -9.48 -7.66
N LYS A 96 6.05 -10.63 -7.90
CA LYS A 96 6.72 -11.40 -6.84
C LYS A 96 7.88 -10.63 -6.22
N GLU A 97 8.71 -9.99 -7.03
CA GLU A 97 9.83 -9.15 -6.56
C GLU A 97 9.33 -7.97 -5.72
N MET A 98 8.26 -7.29 -6.14
CA MET A 98 7.64 -6.19 -5.40
C MET A 98 7.12 -6.68 -4.04
N LEU A 99 6.38 -7.79 -4.01
CA LEU A 99 5.86 -8.37 -2.76
C LEU A 99 6.99 -8.79 -1.83
N ASN A 100 8.00 -9.47 -2.36
CA ASN A 100 9.16 -9.92 -1.58
C ASN A 100 9.94 -8.71 -1.01
N HIS A 101 10.08 -7.63 -1.80
CA HIS A 101 10.70 -6.41 -1.34
C HIS A 101 9.90 -5.75 -0.21
N TYR A 102 8.58 -5.66 -0.35
CA TYR A 102 7.70 -5.15 0.69
C TYR A 102 7.78 -5.99 1.97
N HIS A 103 7.68 -7.32 1.88
CA HIS A 103 7.80 -8.21 3.03
C HIS A 103 9.15 -8.11 3.74
N LYS A 104 10.24 -7.92 2.98
CA LYS A 104 11.55 -7.63 3.57
C LYS A 104 11.53 -6.35 4.39
N GLN A 105 10.92 -5.28 3.86
CA GLN A 105 10.76 -4.02 4.62
C GLN A 105 9.91 -4.20 5.87
N VAL A 106 8.79 -4.95 5.78
CA VAL A 106 7.94 -5.28 6.93
C VAL A 106 8.77 -5.95 8.02
N TYR A 107 9.53 -6.99 7.66
CA TYR A 107 10.37 -7.70 8.62
C TYR A 107 11.42 -6.79 9.24
N GLU A 108 12.17 -6.03 8.44
CA GLU A 108 13.23 -5.14 8.90
C GLU A 108 12.72 -4.03 9.83
N LYS A 109 11.54 -3.49 9.54
CA LYS A 109 10.94 -2.39 10.31
C LYS A 109 10.28 -2.84 11.60
N VAL A 110 9.63 -4.00 11.60
CA VAL A 110 8.80 -4.47 12.71
C VAL A 110 9.56 -5.39 13.67
N SER A 111 10.43 -6.28 13.15
CA SER A 111 11.13 -7.27 13.97
C SER A 111 11.95 -6.71 15.15
N PRO A 112 12.54 -5.49 15.11
CA PRO A 112 13.28 -4.95 16.25
C PRO A 112 12.43 -4.72 17.51
N TYR A 113 11.11 -4.61 17.36
CA TYR A 113 10.15 -4.33 18.44
C TYR A 113 9.47 -5.59 18.97
N LEU A 114 9.79 -6.76 18.41
CA LEU A 114 9.13 -8.04 18.72
C LEU A 114 10.02 -8.92 19.62
N SER A 115 9.39 -9.79 20.40
CA SER A 115 10.04 -10.91 21.07
C SER A 115 10.63 -11.90 20.08
N GLU A 116 11.45 -12.84 20.57
CA GLU A 116 12.04 -13.87 19.70
C GLU A 116 10.99 -14.76 19.03
N GLU A 117 9.98 -15.15 19.78
CA GLU A 117 8.86 -15.97 19.28
C GLU A 117 8.07 -15.24 18.18
N GLU A 118 7.73 -13.97 18.42
CA GLU A 118 7.02 -13.13 17.44
C GLU A 118 7.86 -12.87 16.18
N ARG A 119 9.19 -12.75 16.31
CA ARG A 119 10.10 -12.62 15.15
C ARG A 119 10.12 -13.87 14.29
N ILE A 120 10.10 -15.06 14.92
CA ILE A 120 10.00 -16.32 14.19
C ILE A 120 8.69 -16.39 13.43
N TRP A 121 7.59 -16.02 14.08
CA TRP A 121 6.28 -15.92 13.44
C TRP A 121 6.30 -14.92 12.27
N LEU A 122 6.76 -13.68 12.50
CA LEU A 122 6.81 -12.65 11.47
C LEU A 122 7.67 -13.09 10.27
N LYS A 123 8.78 -13.78 10.51
CA LYS A 123 9.65 -14.31 9.45
C LYS A 123 8.92 -15.29 8.54
N GLU A 124 8.06 -16.12 9.10
CA GLU A 124 7.24 -17.05 8.31
C GLU A 124 6.22 -16.32 7.45
N TYR A 125 5.55 -15.30 8.02
CA TYR A 125 4.55 -14.52 7.30
C TYR A 125 5.12 -13.47 6.33
N THR A 126 6.43 -13.25 6.37
CA THR A 126 7.15 -12.39 5.41
C THR A 126 8.10 -13.19 4.51
N ARG A 127 7.93 -14.51 4.42
CA ARG A 127 8.75 -15.37 3.56
C ARG A 127 8.62 -14.98 2.09
N ALA A 128 9.67 -15.23 1.33
CA ALA A 128 9.67 -14.92 -0.09
C ALA A 128 8.73 -15.85 -0.89
N VAL A 129 7.98 -15.26 -1.78
CA VAL A 129 7.18 -15.97 -2.80
C VAL A 129 8.08 -16.33 -3.97
N LYS A 130 8.00 -17.58 -4.44
CA LYS A 130 8.81 -18.14 -5.55
C LYS A 130 8.01 -18.25 -6.83
#